data_074587493ff4e0c0bdef9b4da42f2eec
#
_entry.id   074587493ff4e0c0bdef9b4da42f2eec
#
_cell.length_a   1.000
_cell.length_b   1.000
_cell.length_c   1.000
_cell.angle_alpha   90.00
_cell.angle_beta   90.00
_cell.angle_gamma   90.00
#
_symmetry.space_group_name_H-M   'P 1'
#
loop_
_entity.id
_entity.type
_entity.pdbx_description
1 polymer ?
#
loop_
_entity_poly.entity_id
_entity_poly.type
_entity_poly.pdbx_seq_one_letter_code
_entity_poly.pdbx_strand_id
1 'polypeptide(L)'
;LLDNEDVFANIFRDFGLDPETSHIICGHVPVKAKDGEDPVKCNGKVIMIDGGFSKAYQPTTGIAGYTLISNSHGFVLAAHEPLESAQAAVVRELDIHSSRRVVERAGVRTLVADTDAGAKLKAHVADLERLLAAFRHGDIPERKKS
;
A
#
# COMPACT_ATOMS: atom_id res chain seq x y z
N LEU A 1 11.21 18.34 10.45
CA LEU A 1 10.44 18.44 9.21
C LEU A 1 9.41 17.28 9.11
N LEU A 2 9.82 16.06 9.47
CA LEU A 2 8.98 14.85 9.38
C LEU A 2 7.84 14.76 10.44
N ASP A 3 7.76 15.72 11.34
CA ASP A 3 6.72 15.79 12.39
C ASP A 3 5.79 17.01 12.21
N ASN A 4 5.85 17.67 11.06
CA ASN A 4 5.03 18.85 10.79
C ASN A 4 3.88 18.49 9.84
N GLU A 5 2.69 18.29 10.39
CA GLU A 5 1.48 17.91 9.67
C GLU A 5 1.08 18.92 8.59
N ASP A 6 1.29 20.22 8.83
CA ASP A 6 0.94 21.28 7.87
C ASP A 6 1.75 21.18 6.58
N VAL A 7 3.03 20.79 6.68
CA VAL A 7 3.89 20.60 5.50
C VAL A 7 3.35 19.48 4.63
N PHE A 8 2.97 18.36 5.25
CA PHE A 8 2.43 17.22 4.50
C PHE A 8 1.03 17.51 3.94
N ALA A 9 0.19 18.22 4.68
CA ALA A 9 -1.10 18.65 4.19
C ALA A 9 -0.99 19.54 2.94
N ASN A 10 0.01 20.45 2.91
CA ASN A 10 0.27 21.26 1.74
C ASN A 10 0.78 20.42 0.56
N ILE A 11 1.68 19.48 0.80
CA ILE A 11 2.16 18.55 -0.25
C ILE A 11 0.96 17.78 -0.85
N PHE A 12 0.07 17.22 -0.04
CA PHE A 12 -1.11 16.53 -0.55
C PHE A 12 -1.97 17.43 -1.43
N ARG A 13 -2.24 18.67 -1.00
CA ARG A 13 -3.01 19.64 -1.78
C ARG A 13 -2.34 20.00 -3.11
N ASP A 14 -1.02 20.16 -3.12
CA ASP A 14 -0.24 20.45 -4.34
C ASP A 14 -0.36 19.31 -5.37
N PHE A 15 -0.51 18.07 -4.89
CA PHE A 15 -0.77 16.91 -5.74
C PHE A 15 -2.27 16.67 -6.01
N GLY A 16 -3.17 17.56 -5.55
CA GLY A 16 -4.62 17.39 -5.70
C GLY A 16 -5.21 16.24 -4.89
N LEU A 17 -4.53 15.85 -3.80
CA LEU A 17 -4.94 14.77 -2.91
C LEU A 17 -5.60 15.32 -1.64
N ASP A 18 -6.50 14.53 -1.05
CA ASP A 18 -7.11 14.85 0.22
C ASP A 18 -6.14 14.53 1.37
N PRO A 19 -5.75 15.55 2.19
CA PRO A 19 -4.87 15.34 3.33
C PRO A 19 -5.40 14.35 4.38
N GLU A 20 -6.73 14.23 4.52
CA GLU A 20 -7.32 13.36 5.52
C GLU A 20 -7.21 11.87 5.19
N THR A 21 -7.20 11.54 3.91
CA THR A 21 -7.22 10.14 3.44
C THR A 21 -5.92 9.71 2.74
N SER A 22 -5.00 10.66 2.49
CA SER A 22 -3.79 10.38 1.73
C SER A 22 -2.59 10.07 2.62
N HIS A 23 -1.62 9.35 2.07
CA HIS A 23 -0.40 8.92 2.74
C HIS A 23 0.83 9.14 1.87
N ILE A 24 1.96 9.44 2.50
CA ILE A 24 3.28 9.45 1.88
C ILE A 24 4.02 8.20 2.30
N ILE A 25 4.47 7.42 1.31
CA ILE A 25 5.29 6.24 1.54
C ILE A 25 6.71 6.56 1.07
N CYS A 26 7.67 6.47 1.99
CA CYS A 26 9.08 6.77 1.71
C CYS A 26 9.92 5.51 1.81
N GLY A 27 10.64 5.16 0.73
CA GLY A 27 11.46 3.96 0.61
C GLY A 27 12.97 4.21 0.46
N HIS A 28 13.44 5.44 0.70
CA HIS A 28 14.86 5.78 0.44
C HIS A 28 15.66 6.07 1.71
N VAL A 29 15.03 6.55 2.77
CA VAL A 29 15.70 6.90 4.02
C VAL A 29 15.53 5.78 5.03
N PRO A 30 16.59 5.05 5.39
CA PRO A 30 16.49 3.95 6.34
C PRO A 30 16.08 4.41 7.73
N VAL A 31 15.12 3.71 8.30
CA VAL A 31 14.68 3.92 9.69
C VAL A 31 15.70 3.33 10.65
N LYS A 32 16.13 4.10 11.62
CA LYS A 32 17.06 3.65 12.67
C LYS A 32 16.28 3.04 13.83
N ALA A 33 15.70 1.86 13.60
CA ALA A 33 14.91 1.16 14.59
C ALA A 33 15.69 0.88 15.87
N LYS A 34 17.01 0.65 15.76
CA LYS A 34 17.95 0.49 16.87
C LYS A 34 17.97 1.70 17.82
N ASP A 35 17.79 2.90 17.28
CA ASP A 35 17.79 4.15 18.03
C ASP A 35 16.37 4.52 18.50
N GLY A 36 15.41 3.64 18.32
CA GLY A 36 14.00 3.83 18.70
C GLY A 36 13.21 4.70 17.72
N GLU A 37 13.72 4.89 16.49
CA GLU A 37 13.00 5.65 15.49
C GLU A 37 11.74 4.91 15.02
N ASP A 38 10.58 5.57 15.10
CA ASP A 38 9.32 5.04 14.59
C ASP A 38 9.23 5.23 13.07
N PRO A 39 8.98 4.17 12.28
CA PRO A 39 8.76 4.28 10.84
C PRO A 39 7.47 5.02 10.47
N VAL A 40 6.53 5.16 11.38
CA VAL A 40 5.26 5.84 11.16
C VAL A 40 5.31 7.22 11.79
N LYS A 41 5.21 8.26 10.97
CA LYS A 41 5.29 9.67 11.35
C LYS A 41 3.94 10.36 11.12
N CYS A 42 3.76 11.54 11.71
CA CYS A 42 2.58 12.39 11.51
C CYS A 42 1.26 11.60 11.60
N ASN A 43 1.05 10.92 12.72
CA ASN A 43 -0.18 10.14 12.98
C ASN A 43 -0.58 9.18 11.83
N GLY A 44 0.42 8.56 11.17
CA GLY A 44 0.18 7.63 10.08
C GLY A 44 0.23 8.23 8.67
N LYS A 45 0.34 9.56 8.55
CA LYS A 45 0.37 10.22 7.23
C LYS A 45 1.67 9.98 6.45
N VAL A 46 2.76 9.69 7.16
CA VAL A 46 4.06 9.36 6.55
C VAL A 46 4.52 8.00 7.05
N ILE A 47 4.79 7.09 6.13
CA ILE A 47 5.20 5.73 6.42
C ILE A 47 6.55 5.48 5.73
N MET A 48 7.57 5.23 6.54
CA MET A 48 8.90 4.90 6.05
C MET A 48 9.04 3.38 5.99
N ILE A 49 9.38 2.86 4.81
CA ILE A 49 9.47 1.41 4.57
C ILE A 49 10.89 0.91 4.35
N ASP A 50 11.89 1.80 4.36
CA ASP A 50 13.29 1.40 4.28
C ASP A 50 13.86 1.14 5.68
N GLY A 51 14.36 -0.05 5.91
CA GLY A 51 15.12 -0.43 7.11
C GLY A 51 16.58 -0.79 6.79
N GLY A 52 16.99 -0.54 5.52
CA GLY A 52 18.28 -0.98 5.05
C GLY A 52 18.31 -2.49 4.79
N PHE A 53 17.64 -2.95 3.75
CA PHE A 53 17.62 -4.37 3.35
C PHE A 53 19.03 -4.92 3.06
N SER A 54 19.97 -4.05 2.70
CA SER A 54 21.38 -4.44 2.56
C SER A 54 21.96 -4.83 3.91
N LYS A 55 22.60 -5.99 3.97
CA LYS A 55 23.30 -6.49 5.16
C LYS A 55 24.28 -5.47 5.76
N ALA A 56 24.86 -4.61 4.94
CA ALA A 56 25.79 -3.57 5.37
C ALA A 56 25.13 -2.50 6.26
N TYR A 57 23.82 -2.25 6.11
CA TYR A 57 23.08 -1.26 6.89
C TYR A 57 22.44 -1.83 8.16
N GLN A 58 22.18 -3.14 8.22
CA GLN A 58 21.49 -3.78 9.34
C GLN A 58 22.14 -3.51 10.71
N PRO A 59 23.49 -3.48 10.87
CA PRO A 59 24.11 -3.13 12.15
C PRO A 59 23.78 -1.70 12.61
N THR A 60 23.54 -0.79 11.67
CA THR A 60 23.21 0.61 11.93
C THR A 60 21.73 0.79 12.18
N THR A 61 20.87 0.15 11.40
CA THR A 61 19.41 0.31 11.49
C THR A 61 18.78 -0.59 12.57
N GLY A 62 19.41 -1.74 12.83
CA GLY A 62 18.89 -2.76 13.75
C GLY A 62 17.72 -3.58 13.21
N ILE A 63 17.40 -3.44 11.93
CA ILE A 63 16.29 -4.13 11.26
C ILE A 63 16.66 -4.47 9.82
N ALA A 64 16.06 -5.52 9.25
CA ALA A 64 16.26 -5.89 7.85
C ALA A 64 15.40 -5.03 6.89
N GLY A 65 14.25 -4.56 7.34
CA GLY A 65 13.38 -3.72 6.52
C GLY A 65 11.92 -3.79 6.94
N TYR A 66 11.09 -3.09 6.19
CA TYR A 66 9.65 -3.06 6.41
C TYR A 66 8.89 -3.46 5.17
N THR A 67 7.73 -4.08 5.35
CA THR A 67 6.74 -4.29 4.30
C THR A 67 5.43 -3.61 4.69
N LEU A 68 4.98 -2.66 3.87
CA LEU A 68 3.65 -2.08 4.03
C LEU A 68 2.63 -2.95 3.29
N ILE A 69 1.67 -3.46 4.02
CA ILE A 69 0.56 -4.26 3.52
C ILE A 69 -0.67 -3.38 3.48
N SER A 70 -1.16 -3.09 2.26
CA SER A 70 -2.41 -2.38 2.02
C SER A 70 -3.50 -3.36 1.61
N ASN A 71 -4.64 -3.28 2.27
CA ASN A 71 -5.81 -4.09 1.92
C ASN A 71 -7.11 -3.31 2.21
N SER A 72 -8.26 -3.95 1.96
CA SER A 72 -9.57 -3.33 2.13
C SER A 72 -9.93 -2.93 3.58
N HIS A 73 -9.09 -3.27 4.55
CA HIS A 73 -9.28 -2.95 5.97
C HIS A 73 -8.28 -1.90 6.50
N GLY A 74 -7.38 -1.39 5.62
CA GLY A 74 -6.39 -0.38 5.98
C GLY A 74 -4.95 -0.83 5.76
N PHE A 75 -4.04 -0.32 6.58
CA PHE A 75 -2.60 -0.55 6.46
C PHE A 75 -2.04 -1.32 7.64
N VAL A 76 -1.17 -2.29 7.33
CA VAL A 76 -0.38 -3.05 8.30
C VAL A 76 1.09 -2.92 7.91
N LEU A 77 1.93 -2.54 8.85
CA LEU A 77 3.38 -2.51 8.69
C LEU A 77 4.00 -3.76 9.31
N ALA A 78 4.69 -4.56 8.51
CA ALA A 78 5.48 -5.68 8.97
C ALA A 78 6.95 -5.26 9.05
N ALA A 79 7.56 -5.42 10.22
CA ALA A 79 8.97 -5.20 10.46
C ALA A 79 9.71 -6.53 10.45
N HIS A 80 10.77 -6.63 9.63
CA HIS A 80 11.54 -7.87 9.45
C HIS A 80 12.84 -7.80 10.24
N GLU A 81 13.08 -8.79 11.08
CA GLU A 81 14.33 -8.91 11.81
C GLU A 81 15.47 -9.39 10.89
N PRO A 82 16.72 -8.96 11.15
CA PRO A 82 17.87 -9.45 10.40
C PRO A 82 18.03 -10.96 10.54
N LEU A 83 18.27 -11.65 9.44
CA LEU A 83 18.62 -13.07 9.45
C LEU A 83 20.07 -13.24 9.94
N GLU A 84 20.31 -14.11 10.92
CA GLU A 84 21.68 -14.39 11.42
C GLU A 84 22.63 -14.79 10.29
N SER A 85 22.27 -15.81 9.53
CA SER A 85 22.94 -16.21 8.29
C SER A 85 22.04 -17.12 7.46
N ALA A 86 22.24 -17.11 6.13
CA ALA A 86 21.53 -18.03 5.23
C ALA A 86 21.82 -19.50 5.57
N GLN A 87 23.07 -19.79 5.99
CA GLN A 87 23.47 -21.14 6.35
C GLN A 87 22.78 -21.61 7.66
N ALA A 88 22.70 -20.74 8.68
CA ALA A 88 21.97 -21.06 9.90
C ALA A 88 20.48 -21.25 9.64
N ALA A 89 19.88 -20.44 8.77
CA ALA A 89 18.48 -20.58 8.37
C ALA A 89 18.21 -21.96 7.72
N VAL A 90 19.05 -22.38 6.79
CA VAL A 90 18.89 -23.69 6.11
C VAL A 90 19.12 -24.86 7.08
N VAL A 91 20.19 -24.80 7.88
CA VAL A 91 20.55 -25.93 8.79
C VAL A 91 19.58 -26.06 9.94
N ARG A 92 19.04 -24.95 10.46
CA ARG A 92 18.13 -24.93 11.62
C ARG A 92 16.67 -24.77 11.24
N GLU A 93 16.35 -24.72 9.94
CA GLU A 93 15.00 -24.47 9.42
C GLU A 93 14.38 -23.18 10.02
N LEU A 94 15.23 -22.14 10.20
CA LEU A 94 14.81 -20.87 10.75
C LEU A 94 14.11 -20.04 9.69
N ASP A 95 12.99 -19.43 10.04
CA ASP A 95 12.31 -18.43 9.23
C ASP A 95 12.66 -17.01 9.70
N ILE A 96 12.39 -16.01 8.85
CA ILE A 96 12.54 -14.59 9.21
C ILE A 96 11.44 -14.21 10.19
N HIS A 97 11.84 -13.79 11.38
CA HIS A 97 10.89 -13.23 12.33
C HIS A 97 10.41 -11.87 11.86
N SER A 98 9.09 -11.70 11.88
CA SER A 98 8.45 -10.45 11.47
C SER A 98 7.40 -10.07 12.50
N SER A 99 7.51 -8.87 13.05
CA SER A 99 6.46 -8.27 13.86
C SER A 99 5.51 -7.47 12.98
N ARG A 100 4.21 -7.42 13.34
CA ARG A 100 3.20 -6.69 12.59
C ARG A 100 2.50 -5.67 13.46
N ARG A 101 2.34 -4.45 12.92
CA ARG A 101 1.62 -3.36 13.56
C ARG A 101 0.55 -2.83 12.60
N VAL A 102 -0.67 -2.68 13.08
CA VAL A 102 -1.72 -1.96 12.36
C VAL A 102 -1.36 -0.47 12.40
N VAL A 103 -1.20 0.14 11.23
CA VAL A 103 -0.92 1.58 11.07
C VAL A 103 -2.24 2.34 11.01
N GLU A 104 -3.16 1.85 10.19
CA GLU A 104 -4.47 2.44 10.02
C GLU A 104 -5.53 1.35 9.84
N ARG A 105 -6.70 1.59 10.41
CA ARG A 105 -7.90 0.78 10.16
C ARG A 105 -8.90 1.61 9.39
N ALA A 106 -9.31 1.15 8.21
CA ALA A 106 -10.45 1.73 7.53
C ALA A 106 -11.71 1.53 8.37
N GLY A 107 -12.42 2.61 8.66
CA GLY A 107 -13.70 2.56 9.40
C GLY A 107 -14.76 1.79 8.65
N VAL A 108 -14.73 1.85 7.33
CA VAL A 108 -15.57 1.07 6.42
C VAL A 108 -14.65 0.34 5.44
N ARG A 109 -14.93 -0.94 5.19
CA ARG A 109 -14.16 -1.73 4.25
C ARG A 109 -14.26 -1.14 2.84
N THR A 110 -13.12 -0.84 2.23
CA THR A 110 -13.05 -0.41 0.83
C THR A 110 -13.33 -1.58 -0.10
N LEU A 111 -14.35 -1.47 -0.93
CA LEU A 111 -14.68 -2.46 -1.95
C LEU A 111 -14.03 -2.06 -3.29
N VAL A 112 -13.86 -3.02 -4.20
CA VAL A 112 -13.44 -2.72 -5.58
C VAL A 112 -14.39 -1.70 -6.22
N ALA A 113 -15.67 -1.78 -5.92
CA ALA A 113 -16.69 -0.86 -6.40
C ALA A 113 -16.47 0.61 -6.01
N ASP A 114 -15.67 0.86 -4.95
CA ASP A 114 -15.39 2.21 -4.42
C ASP A 114 -14.07 2.78 -4.98
N THR A 115 -13.39 2.04 -5.85
CA THR A 115 -12.15 2.46 -6.51
C THR A 115 -12.40 2.98 -7.92
N ASP A 116 -11.41 3.68 -8.49
CA ASP A 116 -11.43 4.12 -9.90
C ASP A 116 -11.62 2.95 -10.87
N ALA A 117 -11.01 1.80 -10.57
CA ALA A 117 -11.20 0.58 -11.34
C ALA A 117 -12.64 0.09 -11.26
N GLY A 118 -13.25 0.16 -10.09
CA GLY A 118 -14.66 -0.19 -9.89
C GLY A 118 -15.61 0.75 -10.63
N ALA A 119 -15.32 2.06 -10.62
CA ALA A 119 -16.11 3.03 -11.39
C ALA A 119 -16.06 2.75 -12.90
N LYS A 120 -14.87 2.45 -13.45
CA LYS A 120 -14.70 2.05 -14.85
C LYS A 120 -15.46 0.76 -15.18
N LEU A 121 -15.41 -0.24 -14.30
CA LEU A 121 -16.15 -1.49 -14.48
C LEU A 121 -17.66 -1.26 -14.49
N LYS A 122 -18.18 -0.44 -13.57
CA LYS A 122 -19.61 -0.07 -13.56
C LYS A 122 -20.03 0.60 -14.87
N ALA A 123 -19.21 1.53 -15.39
CA ALA A 123 -19.49 2.19 -16.66
C ALA A 123 -19.53 1.18 -17.81
N HIS A 124 -18.56 0.25 -17.88
CA HIS A 124 -18.54 -0.79 -18.92
C HIS A 124 -19.76 -1.73 -18.82
N VAL A 125 -20.17 -2.11 -17.61
CA VAL A 125 -21.39 -2.92 -17.43
C VAL A 125 -22.60 -2.19 -17.96
N ALA A 126 -22.78 -0.91 -17.62
CA ALA A 126 -23.89 -0.11 -18.11
C ALA A 126 -23.89 0.03 -19.66
N ASP A 127 -22.71 0.16 -20.28
CA ASP A 127 -22.56 0.20 -21.73
C ASP A 127 -22.97 -1.13 -22.37
N LEU A 128 -22.55 -2.25 -21.80
CA LEU A 128 -22.91 -3.58 -22.28
C LEU A 128 -24.42 -3.86 -22.13
N GLU A 129 -25.03 -3.43 -21.05
CA GLU A 129 -26.47 -3.54 -20.84
C GLU A 129 -27.26 -2.73 -21.89
N ARG A 130 -26.80 -1.49 -22.20
CA ARG A 130 -27.40 -0.67 -23.26
C ARG A 130 -27.23 -1.32 -24.65
N LEU A 131 -26.05 -1.86 -24.91
CA LEU A 131 -25.77 -2.57 -26.16
C LEU A 131 -26.67 -3.81 -26.31
N LEU A 132 -26.81 -4.59 -25.25
CA LEU A 132 -27.67 -5.78 -25.25
C LEU A 132 -29.14 -5.42 -25.48
N ALA A 133 -29.61 -4.32 -24.85
CA ALA A 133 -30.96 -3.83 -25.06
C ALA A 133 -31.20 -3.42 -26.52
N ALA A 134 -30.29 -2.62 -27.11
CA ALA A 134 -30.35 -2.19 -28.48
C ALA A 134 -30.34 -3.39 -29.48
N PHE A 135 -29.52 -4.40 -29.18
CA PHE A 135 -29.49 -5.64 -29.98
C PHE A 135 -30.83 -6.40 -29.91
N ARG A 136 -31.40 -6.55 -28.72
CA ARG A 136 -32.69 -7.23 -28.52
C ARG A 136 -33.86 -6.50 -29.11
N HIS A 137 -33.82 -5.17 -29.20
CA HIS A 137 -34.85 -4.36 -29.85
C HIS A 137 -34.69 -4.32 -31.38
N GLY A 138 -33.58 -4.83 -31.94
CA GLY A 138 -33.31 -4.80 -33.37
C GLY A 138 -32.72 -3.48 -33.89
N ASP A 139 -32.30 -2.60 -32.99
CA ASP A 139 -31.65 -1.33 -33.38
C ASP A 139 -30.27 -1.57 -33.95
N ILE A 140 -29.65 -2.71 -33.65
CA ILE A 140 -28.34 -3.13 -34.13
C ILE A 140 -28.51 -4.45 -34.91
N PRO A 141 -28.23 -4.46 -36.19
CA PRO A 141 -28.37 -5.68 -37.02
C PRO A 141 -27.25 -6.69 -36.69
N GLU A 142 -27.62 -7.96 -36.64
CA GLU A 142 -26.65 -9.04 -36.48
C GLU A 142 -25.70 -9.13 -37.68
N ARG A 143 -24.38 -9.10 -37.44
CA ARG A 143 -23.40 -9.34 -38.49
C ARG A 143 -23.52 -10.79 -38.97
N LYS A 144 -24.08 -11.02 -40.19
CA LYS A 144 -23.99 -12.33 -40.82
C LYS A 144 -22.53 -12.68 -41.04
N LYS A 145 -22.07 -13.78 -40.45
CA LYS A 145 -20.77 -14.36 -40.82
C LYS A 145 -20.81 -14.72 -42.27
N SER A 146 -19.99 -14.03 -43.08
CA SER A 146 -19.68 -14.44 -44.47
C SER A 146 -18.77 -15.65 -44.46
#